data_7c6cae1d5a46278b02a77cd27eb1515a
#
_entry.id   7c6cae1d5a46278b02a77cd27eb1515a
#
_cell.length_a   1.000
_cell.length_b   1.000
_cell.length_c   1.000
_cell.angle_alpha   90.00
_cell.angle_beta   90.00
_cell.angle_gamma   90.00
#
_symmetry.space_group_name_H-M   'P 1'
#
loop_
_entity.id
_entity.type
_entity.pdbx_description
1 polymer ?
#
loop_
_entity_poly.entity_id
_entity_poly.type
_entity_poly.pdbx_seq_one_letter_code
_entity_poly.pdbx_strand_id
1 'polypeptide(L)'
;KGGLMNQNKLFMESLVGIFTANQGKIKLLLMRKKSEPYKGYWVLPGEFLKIDESLEENVSRVINQLGLPDMYFEQVNTFSDVSHYEKSRVVATSYLALVDIMTLKLKQEERKVEMEWFDINEIPKLGYDHNLIVSELIKTLKQRIINSNILKILFPSDFALPELQKIYESVLN
;
A
#
# COMPACT_ATOMS: atom_id res chain seq x y z
N LYS A 1 -33.48 -13.38 27.03
CA LYS A 1 -33.04 -11.98 26.97
C LYS A 1 -31.86 -11.95 26.00
N GLY A 2 -32.20 -11.77 24.69
CA GLY A 2 -31.19 -11.65 23.66
C GLY A 2 -30.46 -10.31 23.81
N GLY A 3 -29.16 -10.37 24.06
CA GLY A 3 -28.29 -9.20 24.01
C GLY A 3 -28.33 -8.60 22.61
N LEU A 4 -28.79 -7.37 22.50
CA LEU A 4 -28.62 -6.55 21.30
C LEU A 4 -27.13 -6.53 20.97
N MET A 5 -26.75 -7.27 19.93
CA MET A 5 -25.42 -7.11 19.35
C MET A 5 -25.29 -5.64 18.93
N ASN A 6 -24.26 -5.01 19.44
CA ASN A 6 -23.95 -3.61 19.23
C ASN A 6 -23.64 -3.40 17.73
N GLN A 7 -24.70 -3.15 16.94
CA GLN A 7 -24.62 -3.01 15.47
C GLN A 7 -23.96 -1.70 15.00
N ASN A 8 -23.43 -0.88 15.92
CA ASN A 8 -22.87 0.44 15.63
C ASN A 8 -21.38 0.56 15.91
N LYS A 9 -20.59 -0.50 15.66
CA LYS A 9 -19.14 -0.36 15.72
C LYS A 9 -18.61 0.14 14.38
N LEU A 10 -18.02 1.32 14.40
CA LEU A 10 -17.21 1.85 13.31
C LEU A 10 -15.76 1.39 13.52
N PHE A 11 -15.18 0.76 12.51
CA PHE A 11 -13.78 0.40 12.49
C PHE A 11 -13.03 1.35 11.55
N MET A 12 -11.80 1.64 11.90
CA MET A 12 -10.86 2.33 11.01
C MET A 12 -9.75 1.37 10.64
N GLU A 13 -9.26 1.47 9.40
CA GLU A 13 -8.07 0.75 8.95
C GLU A 13 -7.14 1.66 8.18
N SER A 14 -5.85 1.34 8.18
CA SER A 14 -4.88 1.92 7.27
C SER A 14 -4.54 0.92 6.19
N LEU A 15 -4.62 1.36 4.92
CA LEU A 15 -4.20 0.60 3.75
C LEU A 15 -2.96 1.25 3.16
N VAL A 16 -1.90 0.49 2.96
CA VAL A 16 -0.60 1.03 2.57
C VAL A 16 -0.22 0.57 1.16
N GLY A 17 -0.17 1.51 0.22
CA GLY A 17 0.43 1.28 -1.09
C GLY A 17 1.93 1.50 -1.02
N ILE A 18 2.70 0.42 -0.97
CA ILE A 18 4.15 0.45 -0.90
C ILE A 18 4.71 0.36 -2.31
N PHE A 19 5.38 1.42 -2.75
CA PHE A 19 5.94 1.51 -4.09
C PHE A 19 7.46 1.44 -4.06
N THR A 20 8.01 0.90 -5.14
CA THR A 20 9.45 0.89 -5.41
C THR A 20 9.71 1.12 -6.89
N ALA A 21 10.94 1.49 -7.22
CA ALA A 21 11.43 1.54 -8.59
C ALA A 21 12.41 0.39 -8.85
N ASN A 22 12.20 -0.32 -9.93
CA ASN A 22 13.08 -1.41 -10.34
C ASN A 22 13.13 -1.54 -11.86
N GLN A 23 14.32 -1.53 -12.44
CA GLN A 23 14.55 -1.67 -13.88
C GLN A 23 13.75 -0.68 -14.75
N GLY A 24 13.66 0.58 -14.32
CA GLY A 24 12.94 1.63 -15.03
C GLY A 24 11.42 1.54 -14.94
N LYS A 25 10.88 0.70 -14.06
CA LYS A 25 9.45 0.54 -13.80
C LYS A 25 9.12 0.83 -12.34
N ILE A 26 7.95 1.38 -12.11
CA ILE A 26 7.40 1.51 -10.77
C ILE A 26 6.55 0.28 -10.46
N LYS A 27 6.76 -0.28 -9.28
CA LYS A 27 6.06 -1.46 -8.81
C LYS A 27 5.36 -1.20 -7.48
N LEU A 28 4.22 -1.84 -7.30
CA LEU A 28 3.40 -1.86 -6.08
C LEU A 28 3.50 -3.22 -5.41
N LEU A 29 3.73 -3.22 -4.09
CA LEU A 29 3.69 -4.43 -3.29
C LEU A 29 2.23 -4.79 -2.96
N LEU A 30 1.85 -6.02 -3.29
CA LEU A 30 0.57 -6.61 -2.88
C LEU A 30 0.83 -7.86 -2.04
N MET A 31 -0.11 -8.16 -1.16
CA MET A 31 -0.10 -9.37 -0.36
C MET A 31 -1.28 -10.28 -0.74
N ARG A 32 -1.07 -11.61 -0.62
CA ARG A 32 -2.12 -12.58 -0.90
C ARG A 32 -2.96 -12.85 0.34
N LYS A 33 -4.26 -12.66 0.22
CA LYS A 33 -5.17 -12.86 1.35
C LYS A 33 -5.36 -14.35 1.65
N LYS A 34 -5.13 -14.74 2.91
CA LYS A 34 -5.22 -16.14 3.36
C LYS A 34 -6.59 -16.53 3.89
N SER A 35 -7.45 -15.57 4.21
CA SER A 35 -8.75 -15.80 4.85
C SER A 35 -9.91 -15.19 4.06
N GLU A 36 -11.11 -15.71 4.29
CA GLU A 36 -12.35 -15.11 3.76
C GLU A 36 -12.67 -13.77 4.47
N PRO A 37 -13.33 -12.84 3.80
CA PRO A 37 -13.69 -12.87 2.37
C PRO A 37 -12.44 -12.62 1.50
N TYR A 38 -12.55 -12.93 0.20
CA TYR A 38 -11.49 -12.74 -0.80
C TYR A 38 -10.22 -13.58 -0.61
N LYS A 39 -10.33 -14.78 0.00
CA LYS A 39 -9.22 -15.73 0.07
C LYS A 39 -8.62 -15.99 -1.31
N GLY A 40 -7.29 -15.87 -1.41
CA GLY A 40 -6.55 -16.05 -2.66
C GLY A 40 -6.45 -14.82 -3.55
N TYR A 41 -7.19 -13.74 -3.29
CA TYR A 41 -7.02 -12.48 -3.99
C TYR A 41 -5.79 -11.72 -3.48
N TRP A 42 -5.23 -10.91 -4.37
CA TRP A 42 -4.25 -9.90 -4.01
C TRP A 42 -4.96 -8.70 -3.38
N VAL A 43 -4.35 -8.11 -2.36
CA VAL A 43 -4.87 -6.96 -1.62
C VAL A 43 -3.73 -6.03 -1.23
N LEU A 44 -4.06 -4.77 -0.93
CA LEU A 44 -3.12 -3.87 -0.26
C LEU A 44 -2.84 -4.38 1.16
N PRO A 45 -1.60 -4.26 1.65
CA PRO A 45 -1.30 -4.39 3.06
C PRO A 45 -2.13 -3.41 3.90
N GLY A 46 -2.69 -3.89 4.99
CA GLY A 46 -3.49 -3.06 5.88
C GLY A 46 -3.85 -3.76 7.17
N GLU A 47 -4.18 -2.95 8.18
CA GLU A 47 -4.58 -3.40 9.51
C GLU A 47 -5.58 -2.43 10.14
N PHE A 48 -6.47 -2.97 10.93
CA PHE A 48 -7.36 -2.15 11.74
C PHE A 48 -6.59 -1.35 12.79
N LEU A 49 -7.02 -0.09 12.96
CA LEU A 49 -6.50 0.79 14.00
C LEU A 49 -6.84 0.25 15.38
N LYS A 50 -5.86 0.18 16.27
CA LYS A 50 -6.07 -0.13 17.68
C LYS A 50 -6.54 1.11 18.44
N ILE A 51 -7.14 0.87 19.61
CA ILE A 51 -7.69 1.96 20.43
C ILE A 51 -6.62 2.89 21.03
N ASP A 52 -5.40 2.40 21.11
CA ASP A 52 -4.26 3.03 21.77
C ASP A 52 -3.13 3.39 20.79
N GLU A 53 -3.42 3.47 19.49
CA GLU A 53 -2.42 3.86 18.48
C GLU A 53 -2.93 4.99 17.57
N SER A 54 -2.03 5.83 17.09
CA SER A 54 -2.30 6.78 16.02
C SER A 54 -2.33 6.11 14.65
N LEU A 55 -2.80 6.82 13.62
CA LEU A 55 -2.78 6.31 12.24
C LEU A 55 -1.35 6.05 11.75
N GLU A 56 -0.41 6.91 12.11
CA GLU A 56 1.02 6.77 11.76
C GLU A 56 1.65 5.54 12.43
N GLU A 57 1.33 5.29 13.70
CA GLU A 57 1.75 4.08 14.41
C GLU A 57 1.14 2.82 13.79
N ASN A 58 -0.12 2.89 13.38
CA ASN A 58 -0.78 1.80 12.66
C ASN A 58 -0.08 1.48 11.34
N VAL A 59 0.24 2.50 10.51
CA VAL A 59 1.00 2.32 9.26
C VAL A 59 2.38 1.72 9.53
N SER A 60 3.10 2.24 10.51
CA SER A 60 4.41 1.70 10.91
C SER A 60 4.31 0.24 11.34
N ARG A 61 3.26 -0.14 12.06
CA ARG A 61 3.00 -1.52 12.46
C ARG A 61 2.71 -2.42 11.24
N VAL A 62 1.92 -1.96 10.26
CA VAL A 62 1.69 -2.67 9.00
C VAL A 62 3.01 -2.96 8.29
N ILE A 63 3.86 -1.94 8.11
CA ILE A 63 5.17 -2.05 7.46
C ILE A 63 6.06 -3.05 8.21
N ASN A 64 6.15 -2.93 9.54
CA ASN A 64 6.97 -3.81 10.38
C ASN A 64 6.50 -5.27 10.36
N GLN A 65 5.19 -5.53 10.33
CA GLN A 65 4.64 -6.89 10.22
C GLN A 65 5.00 -7.58 8.89
N LEU A 66 5.23 -6.80 7.83
CA LEU A 66 5.73 -7.31 6.55
C LEU A 66 7.24 -7.60 6.55
N GLY A 67 7.94 -7.30 7.66
CA GLY A 67 9.39 -7.42 7.75
C GLY A 67 10.12 -6.41 6.86
N LEU A 68 9.50 -5.26 6.58
CA LEU A 68 10.07 -4.19 5.80
C LEU A 68 10.77 -3.16 6.72
N PRO A 69 11.79 -2.43 6.21
CA PRO A 69 12.43 -1.35 6.95
C PRO A 69 11.48 -0.16 7.12
N ASP A 70 11.81 0.73 8.05
CA ASP A 70 11.17 2.03 8.13
C ASP A 70 11.35 2.76 6.79
N MET A 71 10.29 3.42 6.35
CA MET A 71 10.26 4.08 5.05
C MET A 71 9.43 5.36 5.09
N TYR A 72 9.62 6.20 4.08
CA TYR A 72 8.74 7.34 3.88
C TYR A 72 7.31 6.88 3.61
N PHE A 73 6.34 7.52 4.25
CA PHE A 73 4.93 7.41 3.89
C PHE A 73 4.19 8.73 4.10
N GLU A 74 3.12 8.92 3.35
CA GLU A 74 2.19 10.05 3.49
C GLU A 74 0.74 9.59 3.33
N GLN A 75 -0.18 10.23 4.05
CA GLN A 75 -1.61 10.00 3.87
C GLN A 75 -2.08 10.57 2.53
N VAL A 76 -2.92 9.81 1.83
CA VAL A 76 -3.45 10.22 0.52
C VAL A 76 -4.92 10.56 0.59
N ASN A 77 -5.76 9.59 0.97
CA ASN A 77 -7.21 9.78 0.96
C ASN A 77 -7.88 8.89 2.01
N THR A 78 -9.14 9.20 2.31
CA THR A 78 -10.00 8.40 3.20
C THR A 78 -11.20 7.90 2.40
N PHE A 79 -11.44 6.60 2.46
CA PHE A 79 -12.54 5.90 1.80
C PHE A 79 -13.57 5.50 2.84
N SER A 80 -14.77 6.03 2.69
CA SER A 80 -15.83 5.88 3.67
C SER A 80 -17.14 5.39 3.07
N ASP A 81 -17.09 4.76 1.89
CA ASP A 81 -18.28 4.16 1.31
C ASP A 81 -18.83 3.06 2.24
N VAL A 82 -20.14 2.97 2.35
CA VAL A 82 -20.79 1.99 3.23
C VAL A 82 -20.60 0.57 2.75
N SER A 83 -20.31 0.38 1.48
CA SER A 83 -20.06 -0.91 0.84
C SER A 83 -18.58 -1.32 0.81
N HIS A 84 -17.68 -0.49 1.36
CA HIS A 84 -16.24 -0.78 1.38
C HIS A 84 -15.93 -2.13 2.03
N TYR A 85 -16.63 -2.50 3.09
CA TYR A 85 -16.49 -3.79 3.76
C TYR A 85 -17.86 -4.39 4.10
N GLU A 86 -18.14 -5.59 3.57
CA GLU A 86 -19.49 -6.19 3.63
C GLU A 86 -19.95 -6.61 5.04
N LYS A 87 -19.01 -6.94 5.93
CA LYS A 87 -19.31 -7.52 7.25
C LYS A 87 -19.45 -6.50 8.38
N SER A 88 -18.92 -5.29 8.20
CA SER A 88 -18.93 -4.24 9.22
C SER A 88 -18.71 -2.86 8.62
N ARG A 89 -19.04 -1.82 9.38
CA ARG A 89 -18.75 -0.44 8.96
C ARG A 89 -17.26 -0.14 9.14
N VAL A 90 -16.55 0.00 8.03
CA VAL A 90 -15.13 0.33 8.02
C VAL A 90 -14.91 1.65 7.28
N VAL A 91 -14.01 2.47 7.80
CA VAL A 91 -13.45 3.64 7.11
C VAL A 91 -11.97 3.36 6.91
N ALA A 92 -11.53 3.35 5.66
CA ALA A 92 -10.14 3.08 5.30
C ALA A 92 -9.41 4.38 4.98
N THR A 93 -8.23 4.56 5.55
CA THR A 93 -7.31 5.65 5.20
C THR A 93 -6.15 5.06 4.40
N SER A 94 -5.92 5.58 3.19
CA SER A 94 -4.84 5.09 2.33
C SER A 94 -3.57 5.92 2.52
N TYR A 95 -2.44 5.22 2.48
CA TYR A 95 -1.10 5.78 2.58
C TYR A 95 -0.26 5.37 1.37
N LEU A 96 0.48 6.32 0.84
CA LEU A 96 1.53 6.10 -0.14
C LEU A 96 2.84 5.95 0.60
N ALA A 97 3.51 4.82 0.43
CA ALA A 97 4.82 4.56 1.02
C ALA A 97 5.86 4.25 -0.06
N LEU A 98 7.10 4.65 0.16
CA LEU A 98 8.19 4.53 -0.79
C LEU A 98 9.38 3.81 -0.17
N VAL A 99 9.89 2.81 -0.88
CA VAL A 99 11.06 2.05 -0.43
C VAL A 99 12.03 1.82 -1.58
N ASP A 100 13.32 1.94 -1.29
CA ASP A 100 14.37 1.51 -2.20
C ASP A 100 14.45 -0.02 -2.24
N ILE A 101 14.31 -0.60 -3.44
CA ILE A 101 14.35 -2.06 -3.65
C ILE A 101 15.67 -2.68 -3.17
N MET A 102 16.75 -1.94 -3.18
CA MET A 102 18.05 -2.44 -2.75
C MET A 102 18.10 -2.70 -1.25
N THR A 103 17.35 -1.91 -0.46
CA THR A 103 17.26 -2.12 1.00
C THR A 103 16.48 -3.38 1.38
N LEU A 104 15.66 -3.89 0.47
CA LEU A 104 14.81 -5.07 0.71
C LEU A 104 15.53 -6.39 0.50
N LYS A 105 16.64 -6.42 -0.26
CA LYS A 105 17.38 -7.66 -0.59
C LYS A 105 18.03 -8.32 0.62
N LEU A 106 18.14 -7.61 1.74
CA LEU A 106 18.85 -8.08 2.93
C LEU A 106 18.00 -8.89 3.92
N LYS A 107 16.67 -9.02 3.71
CA LYS A 107 15.76 -9.66 4.69
C LYS A 107 14.77 -10.67 4.07
N GLN A 108 15.13 -11.40 3.01
CA GLN A 108 14.18 -12.26 2.28
C GLN A 108 13.87 -13.62 2.93
N GLU A 109 14.56 -14.06 3.98
CA GLU A 109 14.56 -15.49 4.35
C GLU A 109 13.44 -15.96 5.32
N GLU A 110 12.57 -15.10 5.88
CA GLU A 110 11.54 -15.54 6.85
C GLU A 110 10.15 -14.94 6.67
N ARG A 111 9.69 -14.70 5.46
CA ARG A 111 8.37 -14.06 5.27
C ARG A 111 7.22 -15.05 5.41
N LYS A 112 6.39 -14.87 6.43
CA LYS A 112 5.16 -15.66 6.68
C LYS A 112 4.00 -15.33 5.74
N VAL A 113 4.09 -14.24 4.97
CA VAL A 113 3.04 -13.72 4.09
C VAL A 113 3.51 -13.79 2.65
N GLU A 114 2.67 -14.31 1.76
CA GLU A 114 2.92 -14.30 0.32
C GLU A 114 2.75 -12.88 -0.19
N MET A 115 3.82 -12.30 -0.75
CA MET A 115 3.86 -10.93 -1.27
C MET A 115 4.52 -10.92 -2.63
N GLU A 116 4.06 -10.03 -3.52
CA GLU A 116 4.61 -9.89 -4.87
C GLU A 116 4.60 -8.43 -5.32
N TRP A 117 5.60 -8.05 -6.13
CA TRP A 117 5.73 -6.74 -6.74
C TRP A 117 5.10 -6.71 -8.13
N PHE A 118 4.04 -5.95 -8.29
CA PHE A 118 3.33 -5.77 -9.55
C PHE A 118 3.72 -4.46 -10.22
N ASP A 119 3.90 -4.49 -11.54
CA ASP A 119 3.99 -3.27 -12.34
C ASP A 119 2.71 -2.45 -12.17
N ILE A 120 2.81 -1.16 -11.92
CA ILE A 120 1.61 -0.30 -11.71
C ILE A 120 0.68 -0.25 -12.91
N ASN A 121 1.17 -0.61 -14.10
CA ASN A 121 0.37 -0.70 -15.33
C ASN A 121 -0.29 -2.08 -15.52
N GLU A 122 0.03 -3.07 -14.68
CA GLU A 122 -0.42 -4.46 -14.80
C GLU A 122 -1.02 -4.97 -13.47
N ILE A 123 -1.75 -4.10 -12.76
CA ILE A 123 -2.38 -4.46 -11.48
C ILE A 123 -3.51 -5.46 -11.73
N PRO A 124 -3.50 -6.63 -11.07
CA PRO A 124 -4.57 -7.62 -11.22
C PRO A 124 -5.88 -7.13 -10.58
N LYS A 125 -6.94 -7.93 -10.75
CA LYS A 125 -8.17 -7.73 -9.97
C LYS A 125 -7.88 -8.03 -8.49
N LEU A 126 -8.08 -7.02 -7.65
CA LEU A 126 -7.86 -7.09 -6.21
C LEU A 126 -9.14 -7.50 -5.46
N GLY A 127 -8.97 -7.94 -4.22
CA GLY A 127 -10.07 -8.09 -3.28
C GLY A 127 -10.62 -6.74 -2.82
N TYR A 128 -11.83 -6.73 -2.34
CA TYR A 128 -12.56 -5.53 -1.91
C TYR A 128 -12.66 -4.48 -3.05
N ASP A 129 -12.68 -3.22 -2.68
CA ASP A 129 -12.58 -2.07 -3.59
C ASP A 129 -11.12 -1.57 -3.76
N HIS A 130 -10.13 -2.42 -3.46
CA HIS A 130 -8.73 -2.04 -3.47
C HIS A 130 -8.22 -1.57 -4.83
N ASN A 131 -8.85 -1.99 -5.97
CA ASN A 131 -8.50 -1.43 -7.28
C ASN A 131 -8.78 0.08 -7.35
N LEU A 132 -9.87 0.56 -6.73
CA LEU A 132 -10.18 1.98 -6.64
C LEU A 132 -9.12 2.73 -5.82
N ILE A 133 -8.76 2.19 -4.66
CA ILE A 133 -7.75 2.78 -3.77
C ILE A 133 -6.39 2.83 -4.45
N VAL A 134 -5.98 1.75 -5.11
CA VAL A 134 -4.71 1.68 -5.88
C VAL A 134 -4.70 2.71 -7.00
N SER A 135 -5.81 2.91 -7.71
CA SER A 135 -5.92 3.94 -8.75
C SER A 135 -5.63 5.34 -8.22
N GLU A 136 -6.18 5.70 -7.06
CA GLU A 136 -5.92 7.00 -6.42
C GLU A 136 -4.47 7.12 -5.91
N LEU A 137 -3.91 6.04 -5.35
CA LEU A 137 -2.52 6.00 -4.92
C LEU A 137 -1.55 6.20 -6.09
N ILE A 138 -1.78 5.52 -7.22
CA ILE A 138 -0.96 5.67 -8.44
C ILE A 138 -1.08 7.09 -8.99
N LYS A 139 -2.27 7.65 -9.05
CA LYS A 139 -2.50 9.03 -9.49
C LYS A 139 -1.72 10.03 -8.62
N THR A 140 -1.77 9.86 -7.30
CA THR A 140 -1.04 10.70 -6.36
C THR A 140 0.47 10.53 -6.53
N LEU A 141 0.96 9.30 -6.67
CA LEU A 141 2.38 9.04 -6.92
C LEU A 141 2.87 9.72 -8.21
N LYS A 142 2.12 9.60 -9.30
CA LYS A 142 2.44 10.27 -10.57
C LYS A 142 2.54 11.79 -10.40
N GLN A 143 1.61 12.40 -9.68
CA GLN A 143 1.64 13.84 -9.37
C GLN A 143 2.87 14.22 -8.51
N ARG A 144 3.22 13.40 -7.53
CA ARG A 144 4.42 13.62 -6.69
C ARG A 144 5.71 13.50 -7.49
N ILE A 145 5.80 12.54 -8.40
CA ILE A 145 6.96 12.37 -9.29
C ILE A 145 7.17 13.61 -10.17
N ILE A 146 6.10 14.17 -10.71
CA ILE A 146 6.17 15.35 -11.60
C ILE A 146 6.51 16.63 -10.81
N ASN A 147 5.92 16.80 -9.62
CA ASN A 147 5.91 18.08 -8.90
C ASN A 147 6.90 18.13 -7.72
N SER A 148 7.63 17.06 -7.42
CA SER A 148 8.54 17.02 -6.28
C SER A 148 9.77 16.15 -6.56
N ASN A 149 10.73 16.20 -5.63
CA ASN A 149 11.95 15.37 -5.68
C ASN A 149 11.73 13.98 -5.06
N ILE A 150 10.51 13.46 -5.04
CA ILE A 150 10.17 12.21 -4.35
C ILE A 150 10.93 10.99 -4.90
N LEU A 151 11.36 11.04 -6.16
CA LEU A 151 12.17 9.99 -6.77
C LEU A 151 13.52 9.78 -6.06
N LYS A 152 14.05 10.79 -5.36
CA LYS A 152 15.28 10.65 -4.55
C LYS A 152 15.11 9.64 -3.41
N ILE A 153 13.89 9.37 -2.98
CA ILE A 153 13.59 8.37 -1.95
C ILE A 153 13.68 6.95 -2.55
N LEU A 154 13.24 6.79 -3.79
CA LEU A 154 13.30 5.52 -4.50
C LEU A 154 14.71 5.18 -5.01
N PHE A 155 15.59 6.19 -5.13
CA PHE A 155 16.95 6.08 -5.64
C PHE A 155 17.91 6.88 -4.78
N PRO A 156 18.41 6.35 -3.67
CA PRO A 156 19.15 7.16 -2.69
C PRO A 156 20.53 7.61 -3.12
N SER A 157 21.28 6.95 -4.03
CA SER A 157 22.64 7.41 -4.26
C SER A 157 23.22 7.32 -5.66
N ASP A 158 22.91 6.37 -6.50
CA ASP A 158 23.63 6.21 -7.79
C ASP A 158 22.78 5.60 -8.89
N PHE A 159 21.66 6.22 -9.22
CA PHE A 159 20.91 5.78 -10.39
C PHE A 159 21.45 6.41 -11.69
N ALA A 160 21.47 5.61 -12.71
CA ALA A 160 21.83 6.10 -14.03
C ALA A 160 20.69 6.98 -14.59
N LEU A 161 21.02 8.13 -15.16
CA LEU A 161 20.09 9.02 -15.88
C LEU A 161 19.10 8.25 -16.80
N PRO A 162 19.50 7.17 -17.51
CA PRO A 162 18.58 6.38 -18.32
C PRO A 162 17.45 5.68 -17.55
N GLU A 163 17.66 5.27 -16.30
CA GLU A 163 16.61 4.66 -15.48
C GLU A 163 15.58 5.68 -15.05
N LEU A 164 16.03 6.87 -14.65
CA LEU A 164 15.17 7.99 -14.32
C LEU A 164 14.29 8.39 -15.51
N GLN A 165 14.89 8.49 -16.70
CA GLN A 165 14.15 8.80 -17.93
C GLN A 165 13.05 7.77 -18.20
N LYS A 166 13.33 6.47 -18.10
CA LYS A 166 12.35 5.41 -18.29
C LYS A 166 11.19 5.51 -17.31
N ILE A 167 11.45 5.87 -16.06
CA ILE A 167 10.38 6.05 -15.05
C ILE A 167 9.52 7.25 -15.43
N TYR A 168 10.09 8.40 -15.77
CA TYR A 168 9.31 9.54 -16.23
C TYR A 168 8.46 9.20 -17.46
N GLU A 169 9.01 8.51 -18.44
CA GLU A 169 8.27 8.04 -19.63
C GLU A 169 7.14 7.09 -19.25
N SER A 170 7.35 6.16 -18.32
CA SER A 170 6.33 5.21 -17.85
C SER A 170 5.22 5.86 -17.04
N VAL A 171 5.49 7.01 -16.43
CA VAL A 171 4.56 7.77 -15.60
C VAL A 171 3.73 8.76 -16.42
N LEU A 172 4.33 9.32 -17.50
CA LEU A 172 3.70 10.33 -18.35
C LEU A 172 2.79 9.74 -19.46
N ASN A 173 2.98 8.46 -19.79
CA ASN A 173 2.12 7.70 -20.71
C ASN A 173 1.00 6.97 -19.95
#